data_5fa44b08df8c07a73090d0d46e3f103b
#
_entry.id   5fa44b08df8c07a73090d0d46e3f103b
#
_cell.length_a   1.000
_cell.length_b   1.000
_cell.length_c   1.000
_cell.angle_alpha   90.00
_cell.angle_beta   90.00
_cell.angle_gamma   90.00
#
_symmetry.space_group_name_H-M   'P 1'
#
loop_
_entity.id
_entity.type
_entity.pdbx_description
1 polymer ?
#
loop_
_entity_poly.entity_id
_entity_poly.type
_entity_poly.pdbx_seq_one_letter_code
_entity_poly.pdbx_strand_id
1 'polypeptide(L)'
;MSEAAERLGIPSAQARTFARSTQLSLPGMTLQLSLWQTSPAQQWVAFGLLSRPGGLPVEAWSELLLRSNCAISAMNTSSVSLNDSGDALLVLRLTSQPHHQREMLADELSDLLSIAESLVAGATALQGNKSGATAPVSTMPKQNERSAQQAQAAMNRQWHRPVLIAALQHLGVAVPPVEQIKTVGVIQANGRVYEVIADSDHQHLLVSTPLPTSLITATQRERALLANLHLMMLTQCAVVLAPHGSALQARWNSAGLDGQAFAEWLLDFGQLAESFRQTSAIGTSRNLAWTR
;
A
#
# COMPACT_ATOMS: atom_id res chain seq x y z
N MET A 1 3.54 -7.45 22.79
CA MET A 1 4.74 -7.47 21.93
C MET A 1 5.59 -8.73 22.04
N SER A 2 6.08 -9.15 23.25
CA SER A 2 6.91 -10.37 23.39
C SER A 2 6.22 -11.60 22.82
N GLU A 3 4.97 -11.87 23.24
CA GLU A 3 4.20 -13.02 22.76
C GLU A 3 3.91 -12.99 21.26
N ALA A 4 3.66 -11.80 20.68
CA ALA A 4 3.51 -11.65 19.25
C ALA A 4 4.80 -12.04 18.50
N ALA A 5 5.97 -11.61 19.00
CA ALA A 5 7.26 -11.99 18.43
C ALA A 5 7.54 -13.49 18.58
N GLU A 6 7.19 -14.12 19.72
CA GLU A 6 7.35 -15.55 19.92
C GLU A 6 6.48 -16.38 18.96
N ARG A 7 5.27 -15.91 18.63
CA ARG A 7 4.40 -16.52 17.60
C ARG A 7 5.02 -16.46 16.20
N LEU A 8 5.84 -15.46 15.93
CA LEU A 8 6.62 -15.36 14.70
C LEU A 8 7.91 -16.23 14.73
N GLY A 9 8.07 -17.06 15.74
CA GLY A 9 9.25 -17.93 15.88
C GLY A 9 10.49 -17.24 16.41
N ILE A 10 10.36 -16.01 16.93
CA ILE A 10 11.49 -15.28 17.52
C ILE A 10 11.81 -15.88 18.88
N PRO A 11 13.11 -16.18 19.17
CA PRO A 11 13.52 -16.72 20.48
C PRO A 11 13.09 -15.81 21.63
N SER A 12 12.60 -16.38 22.75
CA SER A 12 12.02 -15.66 23.89
C SER A 12 12.95 -14.57 24.47
N ALA A 13 14.28 -14.75 24.43
CA ALA A 13 15.22 -13.73 24.89
C ALA A 13 15.16 -12.48 23.99
N GLN A 14 15.13 -12.68 22.67
CA GLN A 14 15.04 -11.61 21.67
C GLN A 14 13.64 -10.98 21.67
N ALA A 15 12.58 -11.77 21.83
CA ALA A 15 11.22 -11.31 21.97
C ALA A 15 11.02 -10.39 23.19
N ARG A 16 11.65 -10.72 24.34
CA ARG A 16 11.65 -9.83 25.52
C ARG A 16 12.42 -8.53 25.27
N THR A 17 13.53 -8.59 24.52
CA THR A 17 14.26 -7.38 24.12
C THR A 17 13.41 -6.51 23.22
N PHE A 18 12.76 -7.09 22.21
CA PHE A 18 11.81 -6.38 21.34
C PHE A 18 10.71 -5.69 22.14
N ALA A 19 10.12 -6.36 23.13
CA ALA A 19 9.07 -5.76 23.95
C ALA A 19 9.52 -4.51 24.74
N ARG A 20 10.83 -4.37 25.00
CA ARG A 20 11.42 -3.22 25.72
C ARG A 20 11.91 -2.12 24.79
N SER A 21 12.56 -2.52 23.70
CA SER A 21 13.21 -1.59 22.76
C SER A 21 12.31 -1.18 21.60
N THR A 22 11.20 -1.90 21.37
CA THR A 22 10.34 -1.82 20.17
C THR A 22 11.09 -2.08 18.86
N GLN A 23 12.34 -2.57 18.94
CA GLN A 23 13.20 -2.86 17.80
C GLN A 23 13.60 -4.33 17.77
N LEU A 24 13.55 -4.92 16.57
CA LEU A 24 13.88 -6.32 16.31
C LEU A 24 14.79 -6.40 15.08
N SER A 25 15.97 -6.97 15.25
CA SER A 25 16.86 -7.26 14.14
C SER A 25 16.60 -8.66 13.63
N LEU A 26 16.31 -8.78 12.34
CA LEU A 26 16.06 -10.03 11.62
C LEU A 26 17.11 -10.16 10.49
N PRO A 27 17.35 -11.37 9.95
CA PRO A 27 18.18 -11.52 8.78
C PRO A 27 17.67 -10.65 7.61
N GLY A 28 18.47 -9.69 7.17
CA GLY A 28 18.14 -8.80 6.05
C GLY A 28 17.18 -7.65 6.34
N MET A 29 16.60 -7.55 7.56
CA MET A 29 15.66 -6.49 7.90
C MET A 29 15.79 -6.05 9.37
N THR A 30 15.63 -4.76 9.62
CA THR A 30 15.39 -4.24 10.97
C THR A 30 13.94 -3.79 11.09
N LEU A 31 13.21 -4.35 12.04
CA LEU A 31 11.84 -3.98 12.35
C LEU A 31 11.81 -3.03 13.55
N GLN A 32 11.02 -1.97 13.50
CA GLN A 32 10.78 -1.04 14.60
C GLN A 32 9.30 -0.71 14.73
N LEU A 33 8.77 -0.75 15.94
CA LEU A 33 7.46 -0.21 16.28
C LEU A 33 7.59 1.20 16.84
N SER A 34 6.74 2.10 16.41
CA SER A 34 6.74 3.49 16.85
C SER A 34 5.30 3.96 17.09
N LEU A 35 5.12 4.77 18.12
CA LEU A 35 3.87 5.47 18.36
C LEU A 35 3.88 6.77 17.56
N TRP A 36 3.05 6.84 16.52
CA TRP A 36 2.99 8.00 15.62
C TRP A 36 2.10 9.12 16.18
N GLN A 37 0.96 8.76 16.76
CA GLN A 37 -0.02 9.71 17.27
C GLN A 37 -0.52 9.27 18.64
N THR A 38 -0.61 10.21 19.57
CA THR A 38 -1.04 9.95 20.95
C THR A 38 -2.46 10.40 21.23
N SER A 39 -3.05 11.29 20.40
CA SER A 39 -4.38 11.86 20.58
C SER A 39 -5.04 12.13 19.22
N PRO A 40 -6.36 11.90 19.03
CA PRO A 40 -7.31 11.39 20.03
C PRO A 40 -7.19 9.87 20.27
N ALA A 41 -6.60 9.12 19.33
CA ALA A 41 -6.36 7.68 19.47
C ALA A 41 -4.88 7.37 19.23
N GLN A 42 -4.36 6.41 19.97
CA GLN A 42 -2.99 5.93 19.75
C GLN A 42 -2.89 5.25 18.40
N GLN A 43 -2.03 5.76 17.54
CA GLN A 43 -1.72 5.15 16.24
C GLN A 43 -0.30 4.59 16.28
N TRP A 44 -0.20 3.29 16.21
CA TRP A 44 1.07 2.58 16.10
C TRP A 44 1.41 2.31 14.65
N VAL A 45 2.71 2.31 14.36
CA VAL A 45 3.27 2.05 13.04
C VAL A 45 4.44 1.08 13.18
N ALA A 46 4.48 0.09 12.30
CA ALA A 46 5.62 -0.78 12.14
C ALA A 46 6.45 -0.29 10.93
N PHE A 47 7.74 -0.15 11.15
CA PHE A 47 8.73 0.18 10.12
C PHE A 47 9.65 -1.03 9.91
N GLY A 48 9.78 -1.45 8.66
CA GLY A 48 10.75 -2.48 8.25
C GLY A 48 11.81 -1.87 7.34
N LEU A 49 13.06 -1.83 7.77
CA LEU A 49 14.18 -1.32 6.98
C LEU A 49 14.88 -2.48 6.26
N LEU A 50 14.90 -2.44 4.93
CA LEU A 50 15.59 -3.41 4.07
C LEU A 50 16.68 -2.69 3.27
N SER A 51 17.90 -3.13 3.39
CA SER A 51 19.00 -2.57 2.60
C SER A 51 18.86 -2.95 1.14
N ARG A 52 19.15 -1.99 0.26
CA ARG A 52 19.21 -2.28 -1.18
C ARG A 52 20.28 -3.34 -1.45
N PRO A 53 19.93 -4.45 -2.15
CA PRO A 53 20.92 -5.48 -2.48
C PRO A 53 22.09 -4.93 -3.30
N GLY A 54 23.31 -5.29 -2.91
CA GLY A 54 24.52 -4.88 -3.62
C GLY A 54 24.48 -5.30 -5.09
N GLY A 55 24.87 -4.40 -5.99
CA GLY A 55 24.85 -4.64 -7.44
C GLY A 55 23.50 -4.46 -8.14
N LEU A 56 22.40 -4.22 -7.43
CA LEU A 56 21.13 -3.86 -8.04
C LEU A 56 21.12 -2.36 -8.37
N PRO A 57 20.93 -1.95 -9.65
CA PRO A 57 20.83 -0.55 -10.04
C PRO A 57 19.69 0.18 -9.31
N VAL A 58 19.89 1.47 -9.02
CA VAL A 58 18.88 2.31 -8.36
C VAL A 58 17.59 2.34 -9.15
N GLU A 59 17.68 2.40 -10.48
CA GLU A 59 16.53 2.40 -11.40
C GLU A 59 15.68 1.14 -11.26
N ALA A 60 16.33 -0.03 -11.22
CA ALA A 60 15.65 -1.31 -11.08
C ALA A 60 15.06 -1.49 -9.67
N TRP A 61 15.78 -1.00 -8.65
CA TRP A 61 15.30 -1.03 -7.28
C TRP A 61 14.06 -0.15 -7.09
N SER A 62 14.13 1.11 -7.50
CA SER A 62 13.00 2.04 -7.38
C SER A 62 11.79 1.61 -8.20
N GLU A 63 11.99 0.99 -9.37
CA GLU A 63 10.90 0.41 -10.14
C GLU A 63 10.27 -0.79 -9.44
N LEU A 64 11.07 -1.72 -8.91
CA LEU A 64 10.58 -2.87 -8.14
C LEU A 64 9.71 -2.40 -6.97
N LEU A 65 10.18 -1.44 -6.19
CA LEU A 65 9.46 -0.93 -5.02
C LEU A 65 8.11 -0.29 -5.39
N LEU A 66 8.08 0.54 -6.44
CA LEU A 66 6.83 1.16 -6.90
C LEU A 66 5.84 0.15 -7.49
N ARG A 67 6.32 -0.86 -8.21
CA ARG A 67 5.46 -1.95 -8.69
C ARG A 67 4.92 -2.80 -7.55
N SER A 68 5.76 -3.08 -6.55
CA SER A 68 5.34 -3.83 -5.35
C SER A 68 4.28 -3.05 -4.56
N ASN A 69 4.37 -1.73 -4.48
CA ASN A 69 3.35 -0.90 -3.84
C ASN A 69 1.95 -1.10 -4.41
N CYS A 70 1.83 -1.41 -5.70
CA CYS A 70 0.53 -1.71 -6.32
C CYS A 70 -0.17 -2.91 -5.66
N ALA A 71 0.57 -3.98 -5.36
CA ALA A 71 0.04 -5.15 -4.65
C ALA A 71 -0.08 -4.90 -3.14
N ILE A 72 0.93 -4.27 -2.53
CA ILE A 72 1.01 -4.04 -1.09
C ILE A 72 -0.16 -3.17 -0.61
N SER A 73 -0.39 -2.03 -1.24
CA SER A 73 -1.48 -1.11 -0.86
C SER A 73 -2.87 -1.65 -1.23
N ALA A 74 -2.94 -2.69 -2.05
CA ALA A 74 -4.19 -3.42 -2.31
C ALA A 74 -4.52 -4.42 -1.19
N MET A 75 -3.52 -4.96 -0.50
CA MET A 75 -3.72 -6.00 0.50
C MET A 75 -3.97 -5.45 1.90
N ASN A 76 -3.25 -4.40 2.28
CA ASN A 76 -3.34 -3.81 3.63
C ASN A 76 -2.97 -2.32 3.63
N THR A 77 -3.01 -1.69 4.82
CA THR A 77 -2.62 -0.28 5.03
C THR A 77 -1.11 -0.13 5.16
N SER A 78 -0.39 -0.61 4.15
CA SER A 78 1.07 -0.53 4.09
C SER A 78 1.57 0.00 2.75
N SER A 79 2.80 0.48 2.77
CA SER A 79 3.52 0.92 1.57
C SER A 79 5.02 0.74 1.74
N VAL A 80 5.71 0.80 0.60
CA VAL A 80 7.17 0.92 0.57
C VAL A 80 7.56 2.34 0.23
N SER A 81 8.46 2.88 1.01
CA SER A 81 9.14 4.16 0.81
C SER A 81 10.64 3.94 0.64
N LEU A 82 11.40 5.02 0.55
CA LEU A 82 12.86 5.03 0.70
C LEU A 82 13.25 5.84 1.93
N ASN A 83 14.38 5.47 2.54
CA ASN A 83 15.10 6.35 3.45
C ASN A 83 16.14 7.20 2.68
N ASP A 84 16.83 8.10 3.39
CA ASP A 84 17.84 8.99 2.83
C ASP A 84 19.04 8.23 2.25
N SER A 85 19.28 6.98 2.67
CA SER A 85 20.36 6.12 2.16
C SER A 85 19.94 5.34 0.91
N GLY A 86 18.70 5.43 0.48
CA GLY A 86 18.15 4.68 -0.67
C GLY A 86 17.76 3.25 -0.34
N ASP A 87 17.69 2.88 0.94
CA ASP A 87 17.17 1.61 1.41
C ASP A 87 15.65 1.64 1.44
N ALA A 88 15.01 0.48 1.26
CA ALA A 88 13.56 0.39 1.32
C ALA A 88 13.08 0.50 2.78
N LEU A 89 12.11 1.35 3.00
CA LEU A 89 11.40 1.52 4.25
C LEU A 89 9.95 1.03 4.07
N LEU A 90 9.67 -0.17 4.56
CA LEU A 90 8.31 -0.68 4.68
C LEU A 90 7.60 0.08 5.80
N VAL A 91 6.38 0.52 5.55
CA VAL A 91 5.54 1.26 6.49
C VAL A 91 4.20 0.55 6.59
N LEU A 92 3.83 0.11 7.79
CA LEU A 92 2.53 -0.50 8.08
C LEU A 92 1.88 0.24 9.23
N ARG A 93 0.71 0.82 8.99
CA ARG A 93 -0.13 1.36 10.07
C ARG A 93 -0.84 0.19 10.75
N LEU A 94 -0.53 0.01 12.04
CA LEU A 94 -1.14 -1.07 12.81
C LEU A 94 -2.59 -0.72 13.14
N THR A 95 -3.48 -1.65 12.93
CA THR A 95 -4.86 -1.58 13.42
C THR A 95 -4.93 -2.10 14.85
N SER A 96 -4.01 -2.98 15.23
CA SER A 96 -3.87 -3.54 16.56
C SER A 96 -3.25 -2.54 17.55
N GLN A 97 -3.63 -2.73 18.82
CA GLN A 97 -2.94 -2.09 19.95
C GLN A 97 -1.84 -3.04 20.45
N PRO A 98 -0.53 -2.74 20.23
CA PRO A 98 0.56 -3.71 20.48
C PRO A 98 0.63 -4.25 21.91
N HIS A 99 0.06 -3.54 22.87
CA HIS A 99 0.05 -3.96 24.27
C HIS A 99 -1.17 -4.84 24.64
N HIS A 100 -2.26 -4.79 23.85
CA HIS A 100 -3.53 -5.41 24.20
C HIS A 100 -3.97 -6.51 23.21
N GLN A 101 -3.65 -6.35 21.91
CA GLN A 101 -4.13 -7.22 20.83
C GLN A 101 -2.97 -8.02 20.22
N ARG A 102 -2.45 -8.99 20.99
CA ARG A 102 -1.21 -9.71 20.67
C ARG A 102 -1.31 -10.58 19.42
N GLU A 103 -2.46 -11.19 19.19
CA GLU A 103 -2.70 -12.04 18.01
C GLU A 103 -2.73 -11.20 16.75
N MET A 104 -3.55 -10.15 16.75
CA MET A 104 -3.62 -9.22 15.62
C MET A 104 -2.26 -8.60 15.30
N LEU A 105 -1.48 -8.23 16.33
CA LEU A 105 -0.13 -7.73 16.11
C LEU A 105 0.78 -8.77 15.45
N ALA A 106 0.68 -10.04 15.85
CA ALA A 106 1.47 -11.10 15.23
C ALA A 106 1.10 -11.28 13.76
N ASP A 107 -0.19 -11.25 13.42
CA ASP A 107 -0.67 -11.36 12.05
C ASP A 107 -0.21 -10.17 11.20
N GLU A 108 -0.36 -8.93 11.70
CA GLU A 108 0.10 -7.72 11.02
C GLU A 108 1.62 -7.71 10.79
N LEU A 109 2.40 -8.17 11.77
CA LEU A 109 3.86 -8.29 11.61
C LEU A 109 4.25 -9.43 10.65
N SER A 110 3.49 -10.53 10.63
CA SER A 110 3.67 -11.62 9.67
C SER A 110 3.46 -11.13 8.23
N ASP A 111 2.44 -10.30 8.01
CA ASP A 111 2.20 -9.68 6.71
C ASP A 111 3.37 -8.79 6.29
N LEU A 112 3.89 -7.96 7.20
CA LEU A 112 5.04 -7.12 6.93
C LEU A 112 6.29 -7.92 6.58
N LEU A 113 6.54 -9.04 7.27
CA LEU A 113 7.64 -9.95 6.98
C LEU A 113 7.48 -10.61 5.61
N SER A 114 6.28 -11.06 5.27
CA SER A 114 5.98 -11.67 3.96
C SER A 114 6.20 -10.69 2.81
N ILE A 115 5.85 -9.42 3.01
CA ILE A 115 6.17 -8.34 2.05
C ILE A 115 7.68 -8.19 1.90
N ALA A 116 8.43 -8.14 3.01
CA ALA A 116 9.88 -8.02 2.99
C ALA A 116 10.54 -9.18 2.23
N GLU A 117 10.13 -10.41 2.51
CA GLU A 117 10.62 -11.62 1.81
C GLU A 117 10.33 -11.55 0.30
N SER A 118 9.13 -11.11 -0.07
CA SER A 118 8.74 -10.95 -1.48
C SER A 118 9.59 -9.91 -2.21
N LEU A 119 9.93 -8.80 -1.54
CA LEU A 119 10.81 -7.77 -2.09
C LEU A 119 12.23 -8.29 -2.28
N VAL A 120 12.77 -9.02 -1.31
CA VAL A 120 14.10 -9.63 -1.40
C VAL A 120 14.14 -10.66 -2.54
N ALA A 121 13.13 -11.51 -2.65
CA ALA A 121 13.00 -12.48 -3.73
C ALA A 121 12.93 -11.79 -5.10
N GLY A 122 12.13 -10.73 -5.25
CA GLY A 122 12.02 -9.92 -6.46
C GLY A 122 13.36 -9.27 -6.85
N ALA A 123 14.06 -8.70 -5.88
CA ALA A 123 15.38 -8.11 -6.08
C ALA A 123 16.43 -9.15 -6.53
N THR A 124 16.41 -10.33 -5.92
CA THR A 124 17.30 -11.45 -6.29
C THR A 124 17.01 -11.94 -7.71
N ALA A 125 15.74 -12.05 -8.09
CA ALA A 125 15.34 -12.43 -9.45
C ALA A 125 15.82 -11.42 -10.49
N LEU A 126 15.78 -10.12 -10.21
CA LEU A 126 16.32 -9.07 -11.08
C LEU A 126 17.82 -9.13 -11.23
N GLN A 127 18.55 -9.56 -10.21
CA GLN A 127 20.00 -9.80 -10.29
C GLN A 127 20.33 -11.05 -11.11
N GLY A 128 19.53 -12.14 -10.94
CA GLY A 128 19.71 -13.40 -11.66
C GLY A 128 19.41 -13.31 -13.15
N ASN A 129 18.46 -12.47 -13.55
CA ASN A 129 18.11 -12.30 -14.98
C ASN A 129 19.21 -11.67 -15.84
N LYS A 130 20.25 -11.11 -15.26
CA LYS A 130 21.48 -10.73 -15.99
C LYS A 130 22.25 -11.96 -16.50
N SER A 131 21.89 -13.16 -16.07
CA SER A 131 22.53 -14.45 -16.43
C SER A 131 21.66 -15.33 -17.31
N GLY A 132 20.67 -14.80 -18.02
CA GLY A 132 19.97 -15.52 -19.12
C GLY A 132 19.10 -16.71 -18.70
N ALA A 133 18.60 -16.78 -17.48
CA ALA A 133 17.71 -17.84 -17.03
C ALA A 133 16.25 -17.37 -17.10
N THR A 134 15.45 -18.07 -17.89
CA THR A 134 14.00 -17.91 -17.98
C THR A 134 13.36 -18.19 -16.61
N ALA A 135 12.61 -17.24 -16.07
CA ALA A 135 11.93 -17.39 -14.80
C ALA A 135 10.91 -18.54 -14.85
N PRO A 136 10.80 -19.38 -13.81
CA PRO A 136 9.76 -20.40 -13.75
C PRO A 136 8.39 -19.73 -13.56
N VAL A 137 7.46 -20.08 -14.44
CA VAL A 137 6.05 -19.68 -14.34
C VAL A 137 5.48 -20.28 -13.06
N SER A 138 5.05 -19.43 -12.14
CA SER A 138 4.41 -19.85 -10.90
C SER A 138 3.13 -20.61 -11.20
N THR A 139 3.08 -21.87 -10.84
CA THR A 139 1.91 -22.75 -10.99
C THR A 139 0.83 -22.32 -9.99
N MET A 140 -0.32 -21.89 -10.51
CA MET A 140 -1.53 -21.58 -9.72
C MET A 140 -2.05 -22.82 -8.97
N PRO A 141 -2.55 -22.66 -7.75
CA PRO A 141 -3.13 -23.79 -6.99
C PRO A 141 -4.45 -24.29 -7.57
N LYS A 142 -4.70 -25.57 -7.33
CA LYS A 142 -5.75 -26.37 -7.96
C LYS A 142 -7.19 -25.96 -7.68
N GLN A 143 -8.03 -26.20 -8.65
CA GLN A 143 -9.35 -25.61 -8.91
C GLN A 143 -10.55 -26.11 -8.08
N ASN A 144 -10.44 -27.07 -7.17
CA ASN A 144 -11.58 -27.79 -6.61
C ASN A 144 -12.16 -27.33 -5.25
N GLU A 145 -11.50 -26.41 -4.53
CA GLU A 145 -12.10 -25.78 -3.33
C GLU A 145 -12.88 -24.49 -3.67
N ARG A 146 -12.90 -24.13 -4.95
CA ARG A 146 -13.43 -22.84 -5.44
C ARG A 146 -14.97 -22.77 -5.54
N SER A 147 -15.71 -23.86 -5.60
CA SER A 147 -17.14 -23.79 -5.94
C SER A 147 -18.02 -23.34 -4.79
N ALA A 148 -17.79 -23.79 -3.54
CA ALA A 148 -18.56 -23.35 -2.38
C ALA A 148 -18.15 -21.92 -1.95
N GLN A 149 -16.85 -21.62 -1.95
CA GLN A 149 -16.34 -20.27 -1.69
C GLN A 149 -16.78 -19.27 -2.77
N GLN A 150 -16.87 -19.68 -4.03
CA GLN A 150 -17.36 -18.83 -5.11
C GLN A 150 -18.86 -18.53 -5.01
N ALA A 151 -19.68 -19.46 -4.52
CA ALA A 151 -21.11 -19.22 -4.28
C ALA A 151 -21.32 -18.25 -3.11
N GLN A 152 -20.57 -18.42 -2.02
CA GLN A 152 -20.60 -17.51 -0.88
C GLN A 152 -20.08 -16.12 -1.29
N ALA A 153 -18.97 -16.05 -2.01
CA ALA A 153 -18.42 -14.82 -2.57
C ALA A 153 -19.36 -14.16 -3.59
N ALA A 154 -20.17 -14.93 -4.32
CA ALA A 154 -21.16 -14.38 -5.24
C ALA A 154 -22.33 -13.70 -4.51
N MET A 155 -22.79 -14.25 -3.40
CA MET A 155 -23.83 -13.64 -2.55
C MET A 155 -23.34 -12.35 -1.87
N ASN A 156 -22.09 -12.32 -1.45
CA ASN A 156 -21.49 -11.17 -0.75
C ASN A 156 -20.94 -10.08 -1.67
N ARG A 157 -20.90 -10.31 -2.99
CA ARG A 157 -20.40 -9.35 -4.00
C ARG A 157 -21.22 -8.07 -4.15
N GLN A 158 -22.34 -7.96 -3.44
CA GLN A 158 -23.26 -6.82 -3.59
C GLN A 158 -23.12 -5.76 -2.50
N TRP A 159 -22.31 -6.02 -1.46
CA TRP A 159 -22.15 -5.13 -0.31
C TRP A 159 -21.73 -3.70 -0.69
N HIS A 160 -20.93 -3.55 -1.73
CA HIS A 160 -20.40 -2.27 -2.22
C HIS A 160 -21.44 -1.46 -3.02
N ARG A 161 -22.48 -2.10 -3.54
CA ARG A 161 -23.45 -1.43 -4.43
C ARG A 161 -24.18 -0.26 -3.78
N PRO A 162 -24.74 -0.37 -2.58
CA PRO A 162 -25.40 0.77 -1.92
C PRO A 162 -24.44 1.94 -1.70
N VAL A 163 -23.19 1.66 -1.31
CA VAL A 163 -22.16 2.68 -1.10
C VAL A 163 -21.84 3.40 -2.41
N LEU A 164 -21.62 2.65 -3.50
CA LEU A 164 -21.32 3.23 -4.80
C LEU A 164 -22.49 4.01 -5.38
N ILE A 165 -23.74 3.52 -5.25
CA ILE A 165 -24.94 4.23 -5.71
C ILE A 165 -25.06 5.58 -5.01
N ALA A 166 -24.98 5.59 -3.68
CA ALA A 166 -25.08 6.82 -2.90
C ALA A 166 -23.93 7.79 -3.21
N ALA A 167 -22.71 7.27 -3.41
CA ALA A 167 -21.58 8.10 -3.81
C ALA A 167 -21.78 8.74 -5.20
N LEU A 168 -22.22 7.97 -6.20
CA LEU A 168 -22.50 8.49 -7.55
C LEU A 168 -23.58 9.55 -7.52
N GLN A 169 -24.65 9.35 -6.73
CA GLN A 169 -25.71 10.34 -6.54
C GLN A 169 -25.18 11.63 -5.94
N HIS A 170 -24.34 11.52 -4.88
CA HIS A 170 -23.73 12.68 -4.22
C HIS A 170 -22.78 13.45 -5.15
N LEU A 171 -22.05 12.74 -6.00
CA LEU A 171 -21.15 13.34 -7.00
C LEU A 171 -21.90 13.93 -8.22
N GLY A 172 -23.21 13.78 -8.30
CA GLY A 172 -24.01 14.22 -9.47
C GLY A 172 -23.69 13.41 -10.74
N VAL A 173 -23.17 12.21 -10.60
CA VAL A 173 -22.83 11.31 -11.71
C VAL A 173 -24.01 10.39 -12.00
N ALA A 174 -24.27 10.11 -13.28
CA ALA A 174 -25.35 9.20 -13.67
C ALA A 174 -25.14 7.81 -13.04
N VAL A 175 -26.17 7.35 -12.31
CA VAL A 175 -26.16 6.04 -11.67
C VAL A 175 -26.57 4.98 -12.69
N PRO A 176 -25.70 4.02 -13.01
CA PRO A 176 -26.06 2.91 -13.89
C PRO A 176 -27.07 1.98 -13.21
N PRO A 177 -27.82 1.14 -13.96
CA PRO A 177 -28.63 0.09 -13.39
C PRO A 177 -27.84 -0.75 -12.38
N VAL A 178 -28.47 -1.14 -11.26
CA VAL A 178 -27.81 -1.81 -10.13
C VAL A 178 -27.06 -3.07 -10.57
N GLU A 179 -27.58 -3.78 -11.55
CA GLU A 179 -26.99 -5.01 -12.10
C GLU A 179 -25.69 -4.74 -12.86
N GLN A 180 -25.48 -3.53 -13.34
CA GLN A 180 -24.28 -3.11 -14.05
C GLN A 180 -23.16 -2.67 -13.11
N ILE A 181 -23.45 -2.43 -11.82
CA ILE A 181 -22.43 -2.12 -10.81
C ILE A 181 -21.72 -3.39 -10.44
N LYS A 182 -20.53 -3.57 -11.03
CA LYS A 182 -19.67 -4.74 -10.82
C LYS A 182 -18.71 -4.53 -9.66
N THR A 183 -18.06 -5.61 -9.24
CA THR A 183 -16.97 -5.60 -8.24
C THR A 183 -15.80 -4.72 -8.67
N VAL A 184 -15.55 -4.61 -9.99
CA VAL A 184 -14.58 -3.72 -10.60
C VAL A 184 -15.32 -2.73 -11.46
N GLY A 185 -15.12 -1.46 -11.23
CA GLY A 185 -15.80 -0.38 -11.95
C GLY A 185 -14.92 0.85 -12.12
N VAL A 186 -15.43 1.78 -12.93
CA VAL A 186 -14.79 3.06 -13.18
C VAL A 186 -15.78 4.17 -12.86
N ILE A 187 -15.36 5.13 -12.06
CA ILE A 187 -16.10 6.36 -11.77
C ILE A 187 -15.40 7.52 -12.48
N GLN A 188 -16.17 8.31 -13.21
CA GLN A 188 -15.69 9.58 -13.75
C GLN A 188 -16.36 10.73 -13.01
N ALA A 189 -15.56 11.50 -12.28
CA ALA A 189 -16.02 12.65 -11.54
C ALA A 189 -14.98 13.78 -11.60
N ASN A 190 -15.46 15.02 -11.76
CA ASN A 190 -14.62 16.23 -11.81
C ASN A 190 -13.45 16.13 -12.80
N GLY A 191 -13.68 15.54 -13.97
CA GLY A 191 -12.66 15.38 -15.01
C GLY A 191 -11.59 14.32 -14.72
N ARG A 192 -11.79 13.48 -13.68
CA ARG A 192 -10.89 12.38 -13.30
C ARG A 192 -11.55 11.03 -13.45
N VAL A 193 -10.69 10.05 -13.65
CA VAL A 193 -11.05 8.63 -13.73
C VAL A 193 -10.56 7.96 -12.47
N TYR A 194 -11.45 7.23 -11.80
CA TYR A 194 -11.15 6.42 -10.64
C TYR A 194 -11.50 4.97 -10.95
N GLU A 195 -10.54 4.08 -10.84
CA GLU A 195 -10.81 2.64 -10.82
C GLU A 195 -11.17 2.26 -9.38
N VAL A 196 -12.25 1.52 -9.22
CA VAL A 196 -12.74 1.08 -7.92
C VAL A 196 -12.91 -0.43 -7.95
N ILE A 197 -12.29 -1.11 -7.01
CA ILE A 197 -12.41 -2.56 -6.85
C ILE A 197 -12.94 -2.84 -5.45
N ALA A 198 -14.07 -3.55 -5.36
CA ALA A 198 -14.59 -4.00 -4.08
C ALA A 198 -13.79 -5.22 -3.60
N ASP A 199 -13.20 -5.13 -2.41
CA ASP A 199 -12.42 -6.19 -1.82
C ASP A 199 -13.32 -7.36 -1.37
N SER A 200 -12.72 -8.54 -1.30
CA SER A 200 -13.37 -9.77 -0.83
C SER A 200 -13.65 -9.80 0.66
N ASP A 201 -13.04 -8.90 1.43
CA ASP A 201 -13.26 -8.76 2.88
C ASP A 201 -14.57 -8.05 3.23
N HIS A 202 -15.31 -7.55 2.22
CA HIS A 202 -16.60 -6.86 2.35
C HIS A 202 -16.58 -5.56 3.17
N GLN A 203 -15.41 -4.96 3.30
CA GLN A 203 -15.21 -3.72 4.06
C GLN A 203 -14.40 -2.67 3.31
N HIS A 204 -13.57 -3.09 2.36
CA HIS A 204 -12.68 -2.15 1.70
C HIS A 204 -12.96 -1.99 0.21
N LEU A 205 -12.83 -0.76 -0.25
CA LEU A 205 -12.75 -0.42 -1.67
C LEU A 205 -11.30 -0.04 -1.99
N LEU A 206 -10.68 -0.78 -2.90
CA LEU A 206 -9.43 -0.36 -3.50
C LEU A 206 -9.74 0.68 -4.56
N VAL A 207 -9.15 1.85 -4.43
CA VAL A 207 -9.35 2.97 -5.36
C VAL A 207 -8.02 3.38 -5.94
N SER A 208 -7.96 3.51 -7.26
CA SER A 208 -6.80 4.07 -7.94
C SER A 208 -7.19 5.17 -8.91
N THR A 209 -6.30 6.15 -9.09
CA THR A 209 -6.44 7.20 -10.10
C THR A 209 -5.08 7.46 -10.75
N PRO A 210 -5.04 7.60 -12.10
CA PRO A 210 -3.79 7.93 -12.79
C PRO A 210 -3.17 9.23 -12.28
N LEU A 211 -1.86 9.23 -12.09
CA LEU A 211 -1.13 10.46 -11.81
C LEU A 211 -0.93 11.25 -13.10
N PRO A 212 -0.96 12.60 -13.02
CA PRO A 212 -0.74 13.46 -14.17
C PRO A 212 0.72 13.42 -14.68
N THR A 213 1.62 12.86 -13.90
CA THR A 213 3.05 12.78 -14.19
C THR A 213 3.50 11.34 -14.30
N SER A 214 4.11 10.97 -15.42
CA SER A 214 4.72 9.66 -15.59
C SER A 214 6.03 9.57 -14.82
N LEU A 215 6.26 8.45 -14.13
CA LEU A 215 7.47 8.16 -13.35
C LEU A 215 8.52 7.45 -14.24
N ILE A 216 9.05 8.16 -15.22
CA ILE A 216 9.95 7.58 -16.23
C ILE A 216 11.39 7.48 -15.70
N THR A 217 11.88 8.55 -15.05
CA THR A 217 13.26 8.60 -14.57
C THR A 217 13.43 8.03 -13.17
N ALA A 218 14.63 7.56 -12.83
CA ALA A 218 14.98 7.10 -11.48
C ALA A 218 14.70 8.18 -10.43
N THR A 219 15.08 9.41 -10.68
CA THR A 219 14.85 10.54 -9.77
C THR A 219 13.36 10.80 -9.51
N GLN A 220 12.49 10.65 -10.52
CA GLN A 220 11.04 10.78 -10.32
C GLN A 220 10.51 9.64 -9.46
N ARG A 221 10.99 8.41 -9.68
CA ARG A 221 10.61 7.22 -8.91
C ARG A 221 11.06 7.34 -7.45
N GLU A 222 12.30 7.78 -7.21
CA GLU A 222 12.82 8.01 -5.86
C GLU A 222 12.00 9.06 -5.11
N ARG A 223 11.68 10.20 -5.75
CA ARG A 223 10.82 11.24 -5.14
C ARG A 223 9.42 10.71 -4.81
N ALA A 224 8.84 9.89 -5.68
CA ALA A 224 7.55 9.26 -5.43
C ALA A 224 7.62 8.28 -4.26
N LEU A 225 8.68 7.49 -4.17
CA LEU A 225 8.92 6.59 -3.04
C LEU A 225 9.14 7.36 -1.72
N LEU A 226 9.93 8.42 -1.72
CA LEU A 226 10.10 9.28 -0.54
C LEU A 226 8.76 9.88 -0.08
N ALA A 227 7.90 10.28 -1.02
CA ALA A 227 6.57 10.79 -0.69
C ALA A 227 5.66 9.72 -0.06
N ASN A 228 5.84 8.43 -0.38
CA ASN A 228 4.99 7.35 0.10
C ASN A 228 4.99 7.21 1.63
N LEU A 229 6.09 7.54 2.30
CA LEU A 229 6.09 7.59 3.77
C LEU A 229 5.02 8.55 4.30
N HIS A 230 5.04 9.79 3.83
CA HIS A 230 4.09 10.82 4.27
C HIS A 230 2.65 10.53 3.81
N LEU A 231 2.49 10.06 2.57
CA LEU A 231 1.19 9.66 2.03
C LEU A 231 0.56 8.56 2.86
N MET A 232 1.31 7.51 3.18
CA MET A 232 0.81 6.40 4.00
C MET A 232 0.47 6.86 5.41
N MET A 233 1.34 7.69 6.01
CA MET A 233 1.15 8.17 7.38
C MET A 233 -0.05 9.12 7.50
N LEU A 234 -0.25 10.02 6.56
CA LEU A 234 -1.25 11.09 6.65
C LEU A 234 -2.58 10.73 5.97
N THR A 235 -2.55 10.00 4.86
CA THR A 235 -3.71 9.79 3.98
C THR A 235 -4.01 8.33 3.67
N GLN A 236 -3.16 7.40 4.10
CA GLN A 236 -3.23 5.96 3.77
C GLN A 236 -3.21 5.68 2.25
N CYS A 237 -2.57 6.58 1.51
CA CYS A 237 -2.38 6.45 0.07
C CYS A 237 -0.94 6.07 -0.25
N ALA A 238 -0.73 5.52 -1.44
CA ALA A 238 0.59 5.25 -1.99
C ALA A 238 0.65 5.60 -3.48
N VAL A 239 1.77 6.16 -3.91
CA VAL A 239 2.13 6.21 -5.31
C VAL A 239 2.60 4.84 -5.74
N VAL A 240 2.05 4.35 -6.84
CA VAL A 240 2.33 3.02 -7.38
C VAL A 240 2.71 3.10 -8.86
N LEU A 241 3.40 2.08 -9.34
CA LEU A 241 3.62 1.86 -10.77
C LEU A 241 2.77 0.66 -11.22
N ALA A 242 1.55 0.96 -11.66
CA ALA A 242 0.61 -0.01 -12.19
C ALA A 242 0.96 -0.41 -13.65
N PRO A 243 0.37 -1.48 -14.21
CA PRO A 243 0.62 -1.89 -15.61
C PRO A 243 0.35 -0.80 -16.63
N HIS A 244 -0.59 0.10 -16.34
CA HIS A 244 -1.01 1.19 -17.24
C HIS A 244 -0.33 2.53 -16.94
N GLY A 245 0.64 2.57 -16.03
CA GLY A 245 1.40 3.77 -15.68
C GLY A 245 1.41 4.08 -14.18
N SER A 246 1.82 5.29 -13.85
CA SER A 246 1.85 5.78 -12.48
C SER A 246 0.45 6.14 -11.98
N ALA A 247 0.11 5.72 -10.77
CA ALA A 247 -1.17 5.99 -10.14
C ALA A 247 -0.99 6.34 -8.66
N LEU A 248 -1.95 7.05 -8.10
CA LEU A 248 -2.20 7.11 -6.67
C LEU A 248 -3.20 6.01 -6.33
N GLN A 249 -2.94 5.24 -5.29
CA GLN A 249 -3.76 4.12 -4.84
C GLN A 249 -4.02 4.21 -3.36
N ALA A 250 -5.23 3.83 -2.95
CA ALA A 250 -5.61 3.75 -1.55
C ALA A 250 -6.62 2.62 -1.33
N ARG A 251 -6.66 2.11 -0.11
CA ARG A 251 -7.64 1.14 0.35
C ARG A 251 -8.58 1.82 1.34
N TRP A 252 -9.75 2.24 0.85
CA TRP A 252 -10.75 2.93 1.65
C TRP A 252 -11.58 1.94 2.47
N ASN A 253 -11.72 2.18 3.77
CA ASN A 253 -12.51 1.35 4.68
C ASN A 253 -13.93 1.90 4.77
N SER A 254 -14.91 1.08 4.43
CA SER A 254 -16.33 1.43 4.48
C SER A 254 -16.97 1.20 5.86
N ALA A 255 -16.26 0.65 6.84
CA ALA A 255 -16.84 0.30 8.14
C ALA A 255 -17.44 1.53 8.83
N GLY A 256 -18.76 1.55 8.99
CA GLY A 256 -19.50 2.65 9.62
C GLY A 256 -19.60 3.94 8.78
N LEU A 257 -19.19 3.90 7.51
CA LEU A 257 -19.24 5.03 6.58
C LEU A 257 -20.26 4.75 5.46
N ASP A 258 -20.89 5.81 4.98
CA ASP A 258 -21.87 5.75 3.90
C ASP A 258 -21.28 6.18 2.54
N GLY A 259 -22.11 6.18 1.52
CA GLY A 259 -21.71 6.58 0.19
C GLY A 259 -21.38 8.08 0.07
N GLN A 260 -21.94 8.95 0.91
CA GLN A 260 -21.58 10.36 0.95
C GLN A 260 -20.13 10.53 1.45
N ALA A 261 -19.78 9.87 2.55
CA ALA A 261 -18.41 9.90 3.07
C ALA A 261 -17.39 9.37 2.04
N PHE A 262 -17.76 8.34 1.28
CA PHE A 262 -16.93 7.85 0.18
C PHE A 262 -16.77 8.89 -0.94
N ALA A 263 -17.85 9.57 -1.32
CA ALA A 263 -17.82 10.61 -2.35
C ALA A 263 -16.93 11.80 -1.95
N GLU A 264 -17.07 12.28 -0.72
CA GLU A 264 -16.25 13.37 -0.17
C GLU A 264 -14.76 12.96 -0.14
N TRP A 265 -14.48 11.75 0.37
CA TRP A 265 -13.13 11.21 0.36
C TRP A 265 -12.56 11.07 -1.06
N LEU A 266 -13.38 10.65 -2.04
CA LEU A 266 -12.96 10.49 -3.44
C LEU A 266 -12.56 11.84 -4.06
N LEU A 267 -13.25 12.93 -3.70
CA LEU A 267 -12.88 14.28 -4.14
C LEU A 267 -11.54 14.72 -3.56
N ASP A 268 -11.32 14.50 -2.28
CA ASP A 268 -10.05 14.82 -1.61
C ASP A 268 -8.88 13.98 -2.18
N PHE A 269 -9.13 12.69 -2.41
CA PHE A 269 -8.18 11.80 -3.07
C PHE A 269 -7.81 12.28 -4.49
N GLY A 270 -8.79 12.77 -5.24
CA GLY A 270 -8.57 13.38 -6.55
C GLY A 270 -7.74 14.67 -6.48
N GLN A 271 -7.98 15.53 -5.49
CA GLN A 271 -7.18 16.75 -5.26
C GLN A 271 -5.74 16.40 -4.88
N LEU A 272 -5.55 15.40 -4.03
CA LEU A 272 -4.23 14.88 -3.69
C LEU A 272 -3.46 14.41 -4.93
N ALA A 273 -4.10 13.63 -5.82
CA ALA A 273 -3.49 13.22 -7.07
C ALA A 273 -3.13 14.40 -7.99
N GLU A 274 -3.94 15.48 -8.00
CA GLU A 274 -3.66 16.67 -8.78
C GLU A 274 -2.45 17.45 -8.26
N SER A 275 -2.19 17.42 -6.95
CA SER A 275 -1.03 18.11 -6.37
C SER A 275 0.31 17.62 -6.96
N PHE A 276 0.37 16.38 -7.46
CA PHE A 276 1.54 15.84 -8.16
C PHE A 276 1.83 16.53 -9.51
N ARG A 277 0.83 17.15 -10.15
CA ARG A 277 1.03 17.96 -11.36
C ARG A 277 1.78 19.24 -11.05
N GLN A 278 1.41 19.91 -9.97
CA GLN A 278 1.99 21.21 -9.58
C GLN A 278 3.45 21.06 -9.14
N THR A 279 3.77 20.00 -8.42
CA THR A 279 5.14 19.73 -7.96
C THR A 279 6.11 19.50 -9.12
N SER A 280 5.66 18.93 -10.23
CA SER A 280 6.47 18.74 -11.44
C SER A 280 6.79 20.06 -12.15
N ALA A 281 5.89 21.05 -12.09
CA ALA A 281 6.08 22.39 -12.70
C ALA A 281 7.05 23.26 -11.88
N ILE A 282 7.09 23.10 -10.55
CA ILE A 282 7.95 23.88 -9.65
C ILE A 282 9.41 23.41 -9.72
N GLY A 283 9.66 22.15 -10.06
CA GLY A 283 11.01 21.57 -10.18
C GLY A 283 11.85 22.16 -11.32
N THR A 284 11.26 22.90 -12.26
CA THR A 284 11.97 23.60 -13.35
C THR A 284 12.33 25.06 -13.02
N SER A 285 11.95 25.61 -11.86
CA SER A 285 12.10 27.04 -11.57
C SER A 285 12.56 27.38 -10.15
N ARG A 286 13.39 26.58 -9.47
CA ARG A 286 14.05 27.05 -8.24
C ARG A 286 15.42 26.43 -8.03
N ASN A 287 16.44 27.00 -8.67
CA ASN A 287 17.72 27.25 -8.02
C ASN A 287 17.48 28.27 -6.89
N LEU A 288 17.01 27.86 -5.74
CA LEU A 288 17.08 28.69 -4.53
C LEU A 288 18.45 28.44 -3.91
N ALA A 289 19.39 29.32 -4.27
CA ALA A 289 20.59 29.54 -3.51
C ALA A 289 20.21 29.94 -2.08
N TRP A 290 20.39 29.04 -1.13
CA TRP A 290 20.50 29.39 0.27
C TRP A 290 21.92 29.93 0.48
N THR A 291 22.08 31.25 0.36
CA THR A 291 23.24 31.94 0.90
C THR A 291 22.94 32.34 2.33
N ARG A 292 23.68 31.72 3.27
CA ARG A 292 24.03 32.07 4.67
C ARG A 292 22.93 32.61 5.57
#